data_519d6e2c3d4992254026f69a5c8b0d40
#
_entry.id   519d6e2c3d4992254026f69a5c8b0d40
#
_cell.length_a   1.000
_cell.length_b   1.000
_cell.length_c   1.000
_cell.angle_alpha   90.00
_cell.angle_beta   90.00
_cell.angle_gamma   90.00
#
_symmetry.space_group_name_H-M   'P 1'
#
loop_
_entity.id
_entity.type
_entity.pdbx_description
1 polymer ?
#
loop_
_entity_poly.entity_id
_entity_poly.type
_entity_poly.pdbx_seq_one_letter_code
_entity_poly.pdbx_strand_id
1 'polypeptide(L)'
;MLLISNITIEAGRLGGDVCSIVFLQNKGGSMGAKDTKAKEYLSDNERFADLCNAVLFDGEQVIKAENLQEKDSTEVLSVLGTDEKEIQFQKWRDILKQAVVKSYGNMYFMLVGIEHQTEVHYAMPVRVMIYDALNYGAQIKEAARKHRKEKGACTDAEFLSGFHKEDRLTPVVTITVYLGADQWDGPRSLHDMLQKTDDRIDALIPDYKIHLVIPQEIDYFDRFRTTLGEVLEVIKTSDDRRAMKKLLTENPKFSEMDNESVAAINTLIGVNIPLNKEGSVTNMCKAWEDQKEEGRRELIRSMLSSGKTPEEISAFANLSLEEVQALYMENTEQSN
;
A
#
# COMPACT_ATOMS: atom_id res chain seq x y z
N MET A 1 10.90 -19.58 19.73
CA MET A 1 9.87 -18.57 19.48
C MET A 1 10.56 -17.39 18.81
N LEU A 2 10.46 -17.26 17.51
CA LEU A 2 10.98 -16.13 16.74
C LEU A 2 9.80 -15.21 16.45
N LEU A 3 9.83 -14.01 17.00
CA LEU A 3 8.88 -12.94 16.70
C LEU A 3 9.36 -12.25 15.41
N ILE A 4 8.70 -12.54 14.31
CA ILE A 4 8.75 -11.69 13.12
C ILE A 4 7.47 -10.84 13.20
N SER A 5 7.61 -9.52 13.17
CA SER A 5 6.52 -8.56 13.40
C SER A 5 5.19 -9.03 12.80
N ASN A 6 4.20 -9.27 13.67
CA ASN A 6 2.85 -9.75 13.37
C ASN A 6 2.68 -11.20 12.91
N ILE A 7 3.72 -12.04 12.93
CA ILE A 7 3.62 -13.49 12.66
C ILE A 7 4.31 -14.23 13.80
N THR A 8 3.55 -15.01 14.56
CA THR A 8 4.13 -15.94 15.55
C THR A 8 4.24 -17.31 14.87
N ILE A 9 5.45 -17.83 14.78
CA ILE A 9 5.69 -19.21 14.34
C ILE A 9 5.75 -20.07 15.60
N GLU A 10 4.73 -20.90 15.84
CA GLU A 10 4.79 -21.94 16.83
C GLU A 10 5.12 -23.28 16.15
N ALA A 11 6.23 -23.87 16.54
CA ALA A 11 6.54 -25.25 16.21
C ALA A 11 5.77 -26.18 17.16
N GLY A 12 4.59 -26.62 16.76
CA GLY A 12 3.83 -27.63 17.50
C GLY A 12 4.41 -29.03 17.23
N ARG A 13 4.97 -29.68 18.25
CA ARG A 13 5.23 -31.13 18.21
C ARG A 13 3.89 -31.85 18.38
N LEU A 14 3.34 -32.34 17.30
CA LEU A 14 2.38 -33.44 17.31
C LEU A 14 3.13 -34.69 16.88
N GLY A 15 3.10 -35.74 17.70
CA GLY A 15 3.89 -36.94 17.60
C GLY A 15 3.96 -37.55 16.20
N GLY A 16 5.19 -37.70 15.68
CA GLY A 16 5.55 -38.32 14.41
C GLY A 16 5.90 -37.33 13.32
N ASP A 17 7.14 -37.05 13.15
CA ASP A 17 7.93 -36.56 12.00
C ASP A 17 7.29 -35.67 10.88
N VAL A 18 6.38 -34.77 11.19
CA VAL A 18 5.98 -33.71 10.25
C VAL A 18 6.04 -32.36 10.96
N CYS A 19 7.03 -31.55 10.59
CA CYS A 19 7.11 -30.16 11.02
C CYS A 19 6.04 -29.34 10.30
N SER A 20 4.89 -29.16 10.94
CA SER A 20 3.85 -28.25 10.44
C SER A 20 4.24 -26.82 10.82
N ILE A 21 4.62 -26.02 9.83
CA ILE A 21 4.80 -24.58 10.02
C ILE A 21 3.43 -23.93 10.05
N VAL A 22 2.97 -23.56 11.24
CA VAL A 22 1.73 -22.79 11.42
C VAL A 22 2.09 -21.32 11.52
N PHE A 23 1.71 -20.54 10.53
CA PHE A 23 1.77 -19.09 10.60
C PHE A 23 0.57 -18.59 11.42
N LEU A 24 0.79 -18.34 12.71
CA LEU A 24 -0.20 -17.71 13.57
C LEU A 24 -0.12 -16.21 13.42
N GLN A 25 -1.18 -15.62 12.94
CA GLN A 25 -1.35 -14.18 13.03
C GLN A 25 -1.73 -13.80 14.46
N ASN A 26 -1.13 -12.74 15.00
CA ASN A 26 -1.55 -12.16 16.27
C ASN A 26 -3.05 -11.81 16.20
N LYS A 27 -3.86 -12.58 16.88
CA LYS A 27 -5.25 -12.19 17.15
C LYS A 27 -5.21 -10.99 18.08
N GLY A 28 -5.44 -9.78 17.55
CA GLY A 28 -5.69 -8.64 18.43
C GLY A 28 -5.06 -7.30 18.06
N GLY A 29 -4.25 -7.18 17.00
CA GLY A 29 -3.93 -5.86 16.48
C GLY A 29 -5.09 -5.38 15.60
N SER A 30 -5.86 -4.37 16.03
CA SER A 30 -6.68 -3.62 15.07
C SER A 30 -5.72 -3.13 13.98
N MET A 31 -6.08 -3.34 12.70
CA MET A 31 -5.36 -2.76 11.57
C MET A 31 -5.23 -1.28 11.86
N GLY A 32 -4.00 -0.72 11.82
CA GLY A 32 -3.79 0.68 12.15
C GLY A 32 -4.61 1.58 11.23
N ALA A 33 -4.97 2.78 11.70
CA ALA A 33 -5.76 3.72 10.89
C ALA A 33 -5.09 4.00 9.54
N LYS A 34 -3.76 4.04 9.49
CA LYS A 34 -2.97 4.19 8.26
C LYS A 34 -3.16 3.02 7.29
N ASP A 35 -3.10 1.78 7.80
CA ASP A 35 -3.26 0.58 6.95
C ASP A 35 -4.69 0.49 6.40
N THR A 36 -5.70 0.79 7.23
CA THR A 36 -7.09 0.84 6.78
C THR A 36 -7.28 1.87 5.68
N LYS A 37 -6.75 3.09 5.88
CA LYS A 37 -6.89 4.18 4.92
C LYS A 37 -6.14 3.91 3.62
N ALA A 38 -4.92 3.35 3.70
CA ALA A 38 -4.16 2.95 2.53
C ALA A 38 -4.91 1.90 1.70
N LYS A 39 -5.50 0.89 2.37
CA LYS A 39 -6.29 -0.13 1.71
C LYS A 39 -7.52 0.46 1.02
N GLU A 40 -8.31 1.27 1.72
CA GLU A 40 -9.48 1.96 1.14
C GLU A 40 -9.08 2.77 -0.09
N TYR A 41 -8.05 3.60 0.04
CA TYR A 41 -7.59 4.51 -1.00
C TYR A 41 -7.09 3.78 -2.25
N LEU A 42 -6.30 2.72 -2.08
CA LEU A 42 -5.77 1.91 -3.18
C LEU A 42 -6.78 0.89 -3.73
N SER A 43 -7.90 0.64 -3.05
CA SER A 43 -8.97 -0.24 -3.53
C SER A 43 -9.84 0.40 -4.61
N ASP A 44 -9.83 1.72 -4.75
CA ASP A 44 -10.49 2.40 -5.86
C ASP A 44 -9.94 1.92 -7.21
N ASN A 45 -10.82 1.67 -8.18
CA ASN A 45 -10.43 1.06 -9.45
C ASN A 45 -9.57 1.98 -10.32
N GLU A 46 -9.81 3.30 -10.29
CA GLU A 46 -9.04 4.27 -11.06
C GLU A 46 -7.60 4.36 -10.53
N ARG A 47 -7.45 4.49 -9.21
CA ARG A 47 -6.14 4.55 -8.54
C ARG A 47 -5.39 3.22 -8.62
N PHE A 48 -6.12 2.10 -8.53
CA PHE A 48 -5.53 0.77 -8.71
C PHE A 48 -4.97 0.60 -10.12
N ALA A 49 -5.77 0.94 -11.15
CA ALA A 49 -5.33 0.88 -12.55
C ALA A 49 -4.13 1.81 -12.81
N ASP A 50 -4.18 3.02 -12.25
CA ASP A 50 -3.13 4.02 -12.39
C ASP A 50 -1.80 3.55 -11.79
N LEU A 51 -1.83 3.00 -10.56
CA LEU A 51 -0.65 2.40 -9.94
C LEU A 51 -0.06 1.28 -10.81
N CYS A 52 -0.91 0.38 -11.29
CA CYS A 52 -0.47 -0.72 -12.15
C CYS A 52 0.15 -0.21 -13.45
N ASN A 53 -0.48 0.77 -14.09
CA ASN A 53 0.01 1.34 -15.34
C ASN A 53 1.33 2.09 -15.15
N ALA A 54 1.46 2.88 -14.08
CA ALA A 54 2.68 3.59 -13.78
C ALA A 54 3.87 2.67 -13.49
N VAL A 55 3.62 1.57 -12.74
CA VAL A 55 4.68 0.68 -12.23
C VAL A 55 5.02 -0.45 -13.18
N LEU A 56 4.02 -1.06 -13.82
CA LEU A 56 4.21 -2.26 -14.64
C LEU A 56 4.30 -1.97 -16.13
N PHE A 57 3.79 -0.81 -16.58
CA PHE A 57 3.64 -0.47 -18.01
C PHE A 57 4.19 0.92 -18.33
N ASP A 58 5.10 1.44 -17.55
CA ASP A 58 5.77 2.74 -17.77
C ASP A 58 4.81 3.93 -18.02
N GLY A 59 3.61 3.88 -17.45
CA GLY A 59 2.56 4.88 -17.61
C GLY A 59 1.64 4.67 -18.82
N GLU A 60 1.89 3.65 -19.65
CA GLU A 60 0.93 3.25 -20.70
C GLU A 60 -0.38 2.77 -20.06
N GLN A 61 -1.51 3.24 -20.60
CA GLN A 61 -2.85 2.93 -20.06
C GLN A 61 -3.35 1.55 -20.55
N VAL A 62 -2.65 0.51 -20.13
CA VAL A 62 -2.89 -0.89 -20.47
C VAL A 62 -4.04 -1.48 -19.65
N ILE A 63 -4.06 -1.20 -18.36
CA ILE A 63 -5.13 -1.60 -17.44
C ILE A 63 -6.12 -0.46 -17.32
N LYS A 64 -7.40 -0.77 -17.54
CA LYS A 64 -8.49 0.18 -17.42
C LYS A 64 -9.36 -0.13 -16.22
N ALA A 65 -9.75 0.89 -15.48
CA ALA A 65 -10.55 0.78 -14.26
C ALA A 65 -11.88 0.01 -14.49
N GLU A 66 -12.55 0.27 -15.59
CA GLU A 66 -13.81 -0.39 -15.97
C GLU A 66 -13.67 -1.90 -16.23
N ASN A 67 -12.46 -2.39 -16.47
CA ASN A 67 -12.16 -3.79 -16.76
C ASN A 67 -11.60 -4.55 -15.54
N LEU A 68 -11.54 -3.90 -14.39
CA LEU A 68 -11.10 -4.53 -13.15
C LEU A 68 -12.25 -5.26 -12.46
N GLN A 69 -11.97 -6.48 -12.00
CA GLN A 69 -12.91 -7.28 -11.21
C GLN A 69 -12.24 -7.67 -9.89
N GLU A 70 -12.91 -7.36 -8.79
CA GLU A 70 -12.44 -7.82 -7.49
C GLU A 70 -12.46 -9.34 -7.42
N LYS A 71 -11.44 -9.91 -6.80
CA LYS A 71 -11.33 -11.32 -6.47
C LYS A 71 -11.25 -11.47 -4.97
N ASP A 72 -11.96 -12.47 -4.47
CA ASP A 72 -11.85 -12.82 -3.07
C ASP A 72 -10.44 -13.35 -2.79
N SER A 73 -9.72 -12.58 -1.99
CA SER A 73 -8.38 -12.99 -1.56
C SER A 73 -8.42 -14.14 -0.54
N THR A 74 -9.59 -14.50 -0.01
CA THR A 74 -9.78 -15.60 0.96
C THR A 74 -9.98 -16.97 0.31
N GLU A 75 -10.40 -17.05 -0.95
CA GLU A 75 -10.64 -18.33 -1.66
C GLU A 75 -9.36 -19.14 -1.94
N VAL A 76 -8.19 -18.53 -1.83
CA VAL A 76 -6.89 -19.13 -2.20
C VAL A 76 -6.44 -20.23 -1.25
N LEU A 77 -7.07 -20.39 -0.12
CA LEU A 77 -6.54 -21.16 1.02
C LEU A 77 -6.69 -22.64 1.07
N SER A 78 -7.56 -23.22 0.34
CA SER A 78 -7.80 -24.66 0.46
C SER A 78 -6.92 -25.51 -0.45
N VAL A 79 -5.75 -25.01 -0.88
CA VAL A 79 -4.93 -25.67 -1.91
C VAL A 79 -4.06 -26.82 -1.39
N LEU A 80 -3.69 -26.84 -0.12
CA LEU A 80 -2.68 -27.76 0.40
C LEU A 80 -3.25 -28.83 1.38
N GLY A 81 -4.34 -29.47 1.04
CA GLY A 81 -4.87 -30.58 1.85
C GLY A 81 -4.97 -31.86 1.04
N THR A 82 -4.08 -32.83 1.24
CA THR A 82 -4.22 -34.19 0.69
C THR A 82 -4.95 -35.14 1.63
N ASP A 83 -5.07 -34.84 2.92
CA ASP A 83 -5.77 -35.65 3.90
C ASP A 83 -6.54 -34.75 4.88
N GLU A 84 -7.83 -34.49 4.61
CA GLU A 84 -8.89 -33.97 5.52
C GLU A 84 -8.52 -32.96 6.64
N LYS A 85 -7.27 -32.50 6.71
CA LYS A 85 -6.82 -31.44 7.60
C LYS A 85 -6.46 -30.22 6.74
N GLU A 86 -7.46 -29.33 6.57
CA GLU A 86 -7.24 -28.01 5.99
C GLU A 86 -6.22 -27.26 6.85
N ILE A 87 -5.05 -27.01 6.29
CA ILE A 87 -4.14 -25.99 6.83
C ILE A 87 -4.74 -24.65 6.46
N GLN A 88 -5.45 -24.05 7.40
CA GLN A 88 -6.03 -22.72 7.21
C GLN A 88 -4.94 -21.67 7.35
N PHE A 89 -4.48 -21.13 6.24
CA PHE A 89 -3.74 -19.88 6.22
C PHE A 89 -4.74 -18.71 6.28
N GLN A 90 -4.93 -18.10 7.40
CA GLN A 90 -5.81 -16.95 7.58
C GLN A 90 -5.00 -15.67 7.44
N LYS A 91 -5.14 -15.00 6.38
CA LYS A 91 -4.95 -13.61 5.95
C LYS A 91 -4.08 -13.46 4.71
N TRP A 92 -4.44 -12.59 3.86
CA TRP A 92 -4.28 -12.56 2.45
C TRP A 92 -3.76 -11.20 2.03
N ARG A 93 -3.54 -11.05 0.73
CA ARG A 93 -3.29 -9.77 0.10
C ARG A 93 -4.33 -8.76 0.56
N ASP A 94 -3.88 -7.53 0.72
CA ASP A 94 -4.78 -6.45 1.07
C ASP A 94 -5.81 -6.23 -0.04
N ILE A 95 -5.39 -6.28 -1.31
CA ILE A 95 -6.25 -6.12 -2.48
C ILE A 95 -5.84 -7.14 -3.55
N LEU A 96 -6.82 -7.78 -4.19
CA LEU A 96 -6.62 -8.67 -5.34
C LEU A 96 -7.68 -8.38 -6.40
N LYS A 97 -7.24 -8.03 -7.62
CA LYS A 97 -8.13 -7.78 -8.75
C LYS A 97 -7.69 -8.55 -9.99
N GLN A 98 -8.66 -8.97 -10.79
CA GLN A 98 -8.41 -9.47 -12.13
C GLN A 98 -8.48 -8.31 -13.11
N ALA A 99 -7.40 -8.12 -13.86
CA ALA A 99 -7.29 -7.14 -14.91
C ALA A 99 -7.39 -7.80 -16.28
N VAL A 100 -7.95 -7.08 -17.26
CA VAL A 100 -7.89 -7.43 -18.66
C VAL A 100 -6.81 -6.60 -19.33
N VAL A 101 -5.80 -7.27 -19.87
CA VAL A 101 -4.69 -6.66 -20.59
C VAL A 101 -4.87 -6.89 -22.08
N LYS A 102 -4.90 -5.83 -22.87
CA LYS A 102 -4.92 -5.89 -24.34
C LYS A 102 -3.52 -5.61 -24.86
N SER A 103 -2.89 -6.61 -25.46
CA SER A 103 -1.55 -6.47 -26.04
C SER A 103 -1.45 -7.23 -27.36
N TYR A 104 -0.83 -6.61 -28.36
CA TYR A 104 -0.62 -7.18 -29.70
C TYR A 104 -1.87 -7.79 -30.34
N GLY A 105 -3.02 -7.14 -30.15
CA GLY A 105 -4.31 -7.60 -30.71
C GLY A 105 -4.98 -8.76 -29.96
N ASN A 106 -4.37 -9.25 -28.89
CA ASN A 106 -4.92 -10.29 -28.04
C ASN A 106 -5.39 -9.73 -26.69
N MET A 107 -6.33 -10.44 -26.07
CA MET A 107 -6.76 -10.17 -24.69
C MET A 107 -6.18 -11.23 -23.75
N TYR A 108 -5.57 -10.77 -22.68
CA TYR A 108 -5.04 -11.62 -21.63
C TYR A 108 -5.70 -11.24 -20.30
N PHE A 109 -5.85 -12.22 -19.43
CA PHE A 109 -6.22 -11.96 -18.04
C PHE A 109 -4.96 -11.97 -17.19
N MET A 110 -4.92 -11.09 -16.18
CA MET A 110 -3.85 -11.04 -15.19
C MET A 110 -4.47 -10.82 -13.81
N LEU A 111 -3.98 -11.52 -12.81
CA LEU A 111 -4.30 -11.23 -11.42
C LEU A 111 -3.25 -10.27 -10.87
N VAL A 112 -3.71 -9.14 -10.34
CA VAL A 112 -2.84 -8.14 -9.72
C VAL A 112 -3.20 -8.01 -8.27
N GLY A 113 -2.21 -8.22 -7.41
CA GLY A 113 -2.32 -8.00 -5.97
C GLY A 113 -1.59 -6.73 -5.56
N ILE A 114 -2.12 -6.00 -4.59
CA ILE A 114 -1.42 -4.92 -3.92
C ILE A 114 -1.29 -5.28 -2.44
N GLU A 115 -0.07 -5.19 -1.94
CA GLU A 115 0.29 -5.22 -0.53
C GLU A 115 0.76 -3.83 -0.14
N HIS A 116 0.12 -3.19 0.83
CA HIS A 116 0.60 -1.93 1.36
C HIS A 116 1.25 -2.16 2.73
N GLN A 117 2.33 -1.43 2.99
CA GLN A 117 3.09 -1.55 4.23
C GLN A 117 3.39 -0.15 4.77
N THR A 118 3.19 0.05 6.07
CA THR A 118 3.60 1.28 6.78
C THR A 118 4.89 1.06 7.58
N GLU A 119 5.29 -0.20 7.72
CA GLU A 119 6.55 -0.62 8.36
C GLU A 119 7.36 -1.51 7.43
N VAL A 120 8.67 -1.52 7.56
CA VAL A 120 9.53 -2.42 6.77
C VAL A 120 9.28 -3.88 7.14
N HIS A 121 8.96 -4.69 6.14
CA HIS A 121 8.71 -6.11 6.34
C HIS A 121 9.85 -6.94 5.77
N TYR A 122 10.77 -7.38 6.63
CA TYR A 122 12.01 -8.07 6.24
C TYR A 122 11.81 -9.45 5.58
N ALA A 123 10.61 -10.02 5.61
CA ALA A 123 10.29 -11.26 4.91
C ALA A 123 9.36 -11.04 3.70
N MET A 124 9.30 -9.83 3.15
CA MET A 124 8.35 -9.47 2.09
C MET A 124 8.50 -10.34 0.82
N PRO A 125 9.69 -10.62 0.29
CA PRO A 125 9.83 -11.49 -0.88
C PRO A 125 9.21 -12.88 -0.71
N VAL A 126 9.45 -13.50 0.45
CA VAL A 126 8.85 -14.81 0.75
C VAL A 126 7.34 -14.71 0.92
N ARG A 127 6.84 -13.64 1.57
CA ARG A 127 5.41 -13.39 1.74
C ARG A 127 4.70 -13.28 0.40
N VAL A 128 5.23 -12.46 -0.52
CA VAL A 128 4.67 -12.27 -1.86
C VAL A 128 4.75 -13.59 -2.66
N MET A 129 5.88 -14.28 -2.60
CA MET A 129 6.06 -15.59 -3.26
C MET A 129 5.01 -16.61 -2.81
N ILE A 130 4.71 -16.69 -1.51
CA ILE A 130 3.66 -17.57 -0.98
C ILE A 130 2.30 -17.21 -1.56
N TYR A 131 1.94 -15.93 -1.60
CA TYR A 131 0.66 -15.50 -2.14
C TYR A 131 0.51 -15.83 -3.63
N ASP A 132 1.54 -15.60 -4.43
CA ASP A 132 1.51 -15.92 -5.84
C ASP A 132 1.44 -17.43 -6.07
N ALA A 133 2.21 -18.21 -5.31
CA ALA A 133 2.15 -19.67 -5.36
C ALA A 133 0.77 -20.23 -4.98
N LEU A 134 0.13 -19.67 -3.95
CA LEU A 134 -1.23 -20.06 -3.55
C LEU A 134 -2.26 -19.74 -4.65
N ASN A 135 -2.14 -18.60 -5.32
CA ASN A 135 -3.00 -18.28 -6.46
C ASN A 135 -2.83 -19.26 -7.62
N TYR A 136 -1.60 -19.61 -7.99
CA TYR A 136 -1.35 -20.64 -9.01
C TYR A 136 -1.90 -22.00 -8.60
N GLY A 137 -1.72 -22.39 -7.33
CA GLY A 137 -2.28 -23.62 -6.80
C GLY A 137 -3.82 -23.67 -6.86
N ALA A 138 -4.50 -22.53 -6.56
CA ALA A 138 -5.93 -22.41 -6.67
C ALA A 138 -6.42 -22.57 -8.12
N GLN A 139 -5.72 -22.00 -9.09
CA GLN A 139 -6.02 -22.15 -10.52
C GLN A 139 -5.91 -23.61 -10.97
N ILE A 140 -4.84 -24.32 -10.54
CA ILE A 140 -4.68 -25.75 -10.85
C ILE A 140 -5.83 -26.56 -10.26
N LYS A 141 -6.21 -26.31 -8.99
CA LYS A 141 -7.32 -26.99 -8.33
C LYS A 141 -8.66 -26.75 -9.06
N GLU A 142 -8.89 -25.51 -9.51
CA GLU A 142 -10.09 -25.17 -10.28
C GLU A 142 -10.11 -25.86 -11.65
N ALA A 143 -8.98 -25.91 -12.37
CA ALA A 143 -8.86 -26.64 -13.62
C ALA A 143 -9.18 -28.15 -13.40
N ALA A 144 -8.60 -28.77 -12.37
CA ALA A 144 -8.87 -30.16 -12.03
C ALA A 144 -10.34 -30.41 -11.69
N ARG A 145 -10.98 -29.47 -10.97
CA ARG A 145 -12.42 -29.54 -10.65
C ARG A 145 -13.29 -29.47 -11.92
N LYS A 146 -12.93 -28.58 -12.84
CA LYS A 146 -13.62 -28.42 -14.13
C LYS A 146 -13.52 -29.69 -14.97
N HIS A 147 -12.33 -30.25 -15.16
CA HIS A 147 -12.11 -31.46 -15.94
C HIS A 147 -12.85 -32.68 -15.37
N ARG A 148 -12.87 -32.83 -14.04
CA ARG A 148 -13.65 -33.90 -13.38
C ARG A 148 -15.16 -33.79 -13.65
N LYS A 149 -15.70 -32.58 -13.77
CA LYS A 149 -17.13 -32.37 -14.09
C LYS A 149 -17.42 -32.65 -15.55
N GLU A 150 -16.54 -32.25 -16.46
CA GLU A 150 -16.71 -32.39 -17.90
C GLU A 150 -16.56 -33.84 -18.37
N LYS A 151 -15.94 -34.73 -17.58
CA LYS A 151 -15.77 -36.16 -17.87
C LYS A 151 -15.18 -36.44 -19.27
N GLY A 152 -14.33 -35.53 -19.78
CA GLY A 152 -13.64 -35.69 -21.05
C GLY A 152 -12.62 -36.83 -21.04
N ALA A 153 -12.21 -37.29 -22.22
CA ALA A 153 -11.07 -38.18 -22.34
C ALA A 153 -9.79 -37.44 -21.89
N CYS A 154 -8.99 -38.09 -21.07
CA CYS A 154 -7.70 -37.58 -20.60
C CYS A 154 -6.67 -38.70 -20.58
N THR A 155 -5.41 -38.35 -20.66
CA THR A 155 -4.30 -39.28 -20.49
C THR A 155 -4.08 -39.61 -18.99
N ASP A 156 -3.36 -40.68 -18.69
CA ASP A 156 -3.02 -41.03 -17.30
C ASP A 156 -2.25 -39.88 -16.61
N ALA A 157 -1.39 -39.18 -17.32
CA ALA A 157 -0.63 -38.04 -16.81
C ALA A 157 -1.54 -36.84 -16.47
N GLU A 158 -2.53 -36.54 -17.30
CA GLU A 158 -3.51 -35.48 -17.07
C GLU A 158 -4.47 -35.87 -15.92
N PHE A 159 -4.86 -37.14 -15.85
CA PHE A 159 -5.64 -37.65 -14.75
C PHE A 159 -4.90 -37.52 -13.40
N LEU A 160 -3.63 -37.87 -13.38
CA LEU A 160 -2.80 -37.83 -12.17
C LEU A 160 -2.58 -36.39 -11.70
N SER A 161 -2.26 -35.47 -12.64
CA SER A 161 -2.01 -34.05 -12.30
C SER A 161 -3.29 -33.25 -12.10
N GLY A 162 -4.41 -33.68 -12.70
CA GLY A 162 -5.64 -32.91 -12.81
C GLY A 162 -5.53 -31.65 -13.70
N PHE A 163 -4.37 -31.49 -14.36
CA PHE A 163 -4.07 -30.34 -15.24
C PHE A 163 -3.71 -30.85 -16.63
N HIS A 164 -4.47 -30.42 -17.65
CA HIS A 164 -4.32 -30.90 -19.01
C HIS A 164 -3.19 -30.17 -19.72
N LYS A 165 -2.60 -30.79 -20.75
CA LYS A 165 -1.49 -30.26 -21.51
C LYS A 165 -1.78 -28.87 -22.11
N GLU A 166 -3.03 -28.61 -22.47
CA GLU A 166 -3.48 -27.38 -23.09
C GLU A 166 -3.90 -26.30 -22.08
N ASP A 167 -4.00 -26.66 -20.80
CA ASP A 167 -4.34 -25.69 -19.76
C ASP A 167 -3.23 -24.63 -19.64
N ARG A 168 -3.62 -23.42 -19.29
CA ARG A 168 -2.71 -22.30 -19.05
C ARG A 168 -3.15 -21.57 -17.78
N LEU A 169 -2.18 -21.17 -17.00
CA LEU A 169 -2.42 -20.35 -15.81
C LEU A 169 -2.53 -18.88 -16.20
N THR A 170 -3.42 -18.17 -15.51
CA THR A 170 -3.47 -16.71 -15.54
C THR A 170 -2.27 -16.17 -14.78
N PRO A 171 -1.46 -15.29 -15.39
CA PRO A 171 -0.34 -14.67 -14.70
C PRO A 171 -0.77 -13.94 -13.42
N VAL A 172 0.06 -14.02 -12.40
CA VAL A 172 -0.14 -13.33 -11.12
C VAL A 172 1.03 -12.37 -10.90
N VAL A 173 0.72 -11.12 -10.58
CA VAL A 173 1.72 -10.09 -10.27
C VAL A 173 1.31 -9.40 -8.97
N THR A 174 2.25 -9.24 -8.06
CA THR A 174 2.04 -8.51 -6.79
C THR A 174 2.90 -7.27 -6.73
N ILE A 175 2.26 -6.12 -6.50
CA ILE A 175 2.92 -4.84 -6.23
C ILE A 175 2.92 -4.64 -4.71
N THR A 176 4.07 -4.37 -4.14
CA THR A 176 4.22 -3.96 -2.74
C THR A 176 4.40 -2.46 -2.68
N VAL A 177 3.51 -1.75 -2.00
CA VAL A 177 3.57 -0.30 -1.82
C VAL A 177 3.98 0.00 -0.40
N TYR A 178 5.15 0.59 -0.22
CA TYR A 178 5.65 1.01 1.09
C TYR A 178 5.31 2.47 1.33
N LEU A 179 4.50 2.74 2.34
CA LEU A 179 4.03 4.09 2.69
C LEU A 179 4.60 4.54 4.05
N GLY A 180 5.65 3.87 4.55
CA GLY A 180 6.34 4.24 5.77
C GLY A 180 7.20 5.50 5.60
N ALA A 181 7.47 6.18 6.71
CA ALA A 181 8.35 7.35 6.75
C ALA A 181 9.83 6.95 6.71
N ASP A 182 10.18 5.79 7.26
CA ASP A 182 11.56 5.32 7.31
C ASP A 182 12.05 4.85 5.94
N GLN A 183 13.36 4.89 5.74
CA GLN A 183 13.96 4.34 4.53
C GLN A 183 13.77 2.82 4.49
N TRP A 184 13.38 2.28 3.32
CA TRP A 184 13.31 0.84 3.13
C TRP A 184 14.72 0.24 3.13
N ASP A 185 15.03 -0.56 4.12
CA ASP A 185 16.28 -1.32 4.28
C ASP A 185 16.06 -2.85 4.20
N GLY A 186 14.83 -3.28 3.90
CA GLY A 186 14.46 -4.68 3.76
C GLY A 186 14.88 -5.31 2.41
N PRO A 187 14.82 -6.64 2.32
CA PRO A 187 15.14 -7.37 1.10
C PRO A 187 14.15 -7.04 -0.04
N ARG A 188 14.65 -7.05 -1.27
CA ARG A 188 13.87 -6.82 -2.50
C ARG A 188 13.70 -8.09 -3.34
N SER A 189 14.46 -9.13 -2.99
CA SER A 189 14.39 -10.43 -3.65
C SER A 189 14.61 -11.57 -2.66
N LEU A 190 14.31 -12.79 -3.10
CA LEU A 190 14.60 -13.99 -2.32
C LEU A 190 16.11 -14.12 -2.07
N HIS A 191 16.93 -13.80 -3.07
CA HIS A 191 18.39 -13.91 -2.96
C HIS A 191 18.95 -12.96 -1.89
N ASP A 192 18.35 -11.78 -1.67
CA ASP A 192 18.75 -10.87 -0.59
C ASP A 192 18.55 -11.48 0.81
N MET A 193 17.71 -12.51 0.93
CA MET A 193 17.38 -13.18 2.19
C MET A 193 18.18 -14.45 2.44
N LEU A 194 18.87 -14.97 1.42
CA LEU A 194 19.60 -16.21 1.56
C LEU A 194 20.91 -15.99 2.33
N GLN A 195 21.29 -17.00 3.11
CA GLN A 195 22.65 -17.04 3.63
C GLN A 195 23.64 -17.18 2.47
N LYS A 196 24.79 -16.53 2.57
CA LYS A 196 25.84 -16.66 1.57
C LYS A 196 26.31 -18.11 1.46
N THR A 197 26.28 -18.63 0.25
CA THR A 197 26.74 -19.98 -0.08
C THR A 197 27.77 -19.94 -1.21
N ASP A 198 28.02 -21.07 -1.87
CA ASP A 198 28.82 -21.13 -3.09
C ASP A 198 28.03 -20.60 -4.28
N ASP A 199 28.65 -19.79 -5.14
CA ASP A 199 28.00 -19.19 -6.32
C ASP A 199 27.28 -20.22 -7.21
N ARG A 200 27.78 -21.46 -7.24
CA ARG A 200 27.16 -22.57 -7.96
C ARG A 200 25.84 -23.00 -7.33
N ILE A 201 25.71 -22.90 -6.02
CA ILE A 201 24.47 -23.21 -5.30
C ILE A 201 23.48 -22.06 -5.53
N ASP A 202 23.95 -20.81 -5.41
CA ASP A 202 23.11 -19.64 -5.61
C ASP A 202 22.51 -19.62 -7.03
N ALA A 203 23.29 -20.03 -8.05
CA ALA A 203 22.83 -20.13 -9.43
C ALA A 203 21.75 -21.21 -9.66
N LEU A 204 21.57 -22.17 -8.76
CA LEU A 204 20.52 -23.19 -8.84
C LEU A 204 19.18 -22.72 -8.25
N ILE A 205 19.18 -21.64 -7.49
CA ILE A 205 17.99 -21.14 -6.80
C ILE A 205 17.37 -20.05 -7.66
N PRO A 206 16.13 -20.20 -8.15
CA PRO A 206 15.43 -19.13 -8.83
C PRO A 206 15.25 -17.93 -7.90
N ASP A 207 15.60 -16.73 -8.36
CA ASP A 207 15.36 -15.50 -7.60
C ASP A 207 13.91 -15.07 -7.76
N TYR A 208 13.32 -14.64 -6.66
CA TYR A 208 11.98 -14.09 -6.62
C TYR A 208 12.02 -12.61 -6.23
N LYS A 209 11.93 -11.74 -7.23
CA LYS A 209 11.96 -10.28 -7.05
C LYS A 209 10.56 -9.73 -6.81
N ILE A 210 10.42 -8.78 -5.89
CA ILE A 210 9.17 -8.07 -5.65
C ILE A 210 9.10 -6.77 -6.46
N HIS A 211 7.90 -6.39 -6.89
CA HIS A 211 7.64 -5.06 -7.46
C HIS A 211 7.38 -4.10 -6.30
N LEU A 212 8.46 -3.50 -5.79
CA LEU A 212 8.41 -2.61 -4.63
C LEU A 212 8.31 -1.15 -5.08
N VAL A 213 7.29 -0.46 -4.58
CA VAL A 213 7.03 0.96 -4.81
C VAL A 213 7.31 1.71 -3.52
N ILE A 214 8.30 2.58 -3.54
CA ILE A 214 8.72 3.43 -2.41
C ILE A 214 8.62 4.87 -2.89
N PRO A 215 7.72 5.71 -2.33
CA PRO A 215 7.56 7.10 -2.76
C PRO A 215 8.87 7.88 -2.83
N GLN A 216 9.78 7.67 -1.88
CA GLN A 216 11.09 8.34 -1.84
C GLN A 216 11.99 8.01 -3.04
N GLU A 217 11.77 6.87 -3.70
CA GLU A 217 12.55 6.41 -4.86
C GLU A 217 11.87 6.70 -6.20
N ILE A 218 10.60 7.14 -6.20
CA ILE A 218 9.89 7.47 -7.45
C ILE A 218 10.48 8.75 -8.06
N ASP A 219 10.83 8.70 -9.35
CA ASP A 219 11.23 9.83 -10.17
C ASP A 219 10.32 10.03 -11.40
N TYR A 220 9.27 9.23 -11.53
CA TYR A 220 8.35 9.15 -12.67
C TYR A 220 6.90 9.52 -12.30
N PHE A 221 6.69 10.57 -11.48
CA PHE A 221 5.34 11.00 -11.08
C PHE A 221 4.45 11.44 -12.24
N ASP A 222 5.04 11.82 -13.36
CA ASP A 222 4.35 12.17 -14.61
C ASP A 222 3.63 10.97 -15.27
N ARG A 223 3.95 9.74 -14.89
CA ARG A 223 3.27 8.53 -15.34
C ARG A 223 1.89 8.35 -14.72
N PHE A 224 1.63 8.96 -13.55
CA PHE A 224 0.34 8.89 -12.87
C PHE A 224 -0.69 9.81 -13.51
N ARG A 225 -1.94 9.34 -13.60
CA ARG A 225 -3.06 10.07 -14.19
C ARG A 225 -4.12 10.50 -13.17
N THR A 226 -4.18 9.80 -12.03
CA THR A 226 -5.03 10.16 -10.91
C THR A 226 -4.23 10.96 -9.88
N THR A 227 -4.92 11.47 -8.85
CA THR A 227 -4.29 12.14 -7.71
C THR A 227 -3.42 11.21 -6.83
N LEU A 228 -3.31 9.92 -7.17
CA LEU A 228 -2.38 9.01 -6.51
C LEU A 228 -0.93 9.48 -6.65
N GLY A 229 -0.56 10.03 -7.82
CA GLY A 229 0.77 10.59 -8.04
C GLY A 229 1.08 11.69 -7.02
N GLU A 230 0.17 12.64 -6.84
CA GLU A 230 0.28 13.75 -5.89
C GLU A 230 0.33 13.26 -4.43
N VAL A 231 -0.45 12.24 -4.07
CA VAL A 231 -0.39 11.63 -2.73
C VAL A 231 0.99 11.02 -2.46
N LEU A 232 1.54 10.25 -3.41
CA LEU A 232 2.88 9.67 -3.28
C LEU A 232 3.97 10.74 -3.24
N GLU A 233 3.81 11.86 -3.99
CA GLU A 233 4.74 12.99 -4.01
C GLU A 233 4.76 13.73 -2.66
N VAL A 234 3.59 13.89 -2.03
CA VAL A 234 3.47 14.44 -0.66
C VAL A 234 4.14 13.51 0.36
N ILE A 235 3.95 12.20 0.26
CA ILE A 235 4.62 11.24 1.15
C ILE A 235 6.13 11.34 0.98
N LYS A 236 6.62 11.42 -0.27
CA LYS A 236 8.06 11.59 -0.57
C LYS A 236 8.68 12.81 0.11
N THR A 237 7.93 13.89 0.21
CA THR A 237 8.43 15.19 0.73
C THR A 237 8.03 15.44 2.19
N SER A 238 7.37 14.48 2.85
CA SER A 238 6.76 14.67 4.17
C SER A 238 7.75 15.10 5.26
N ASP A 239 9.00 14.68 5.17
CA ASP A 239 10.05 14.98 6.14
C ASP A 239 10.80 16.30 5.85
N ASP A 240 10.63 16.87 4.64
CA ASP A 240 11.26 18.14 4.25
C ASP A 240 10.21 19.24 4.05
N ARG A 241 10.08 20.11 5.06
CA ARG A 241 9.15 21.26 5.02
C ARG A 241 9.40 22.22 3.86
N ARG A 242 10.65 22.36 3.39
CA ARG A 242 10.96 23.27 2.27
C ARG A 242 10.56 22.64 0.96
N ALA A 243 10.87 21.35 0.78
CA ALA A 243 10.45 20.58 -0.38
C ALA A 243 8.91 20.51 -0.46
N MET A 244 8.23 20.24 0.66
CA MET A 244 6.77 20.23 0.73
C MET A 244 6.17 21.57 0.33
N LYS A 245 6.66 22.68 0.89
CA LYS A 245 6.17 24.02 0.53
C LYS A 245 6.37 24.30 -0.97
N LYS A 246 7.55 23.96 -1.50
CA LYS A 246 7.87 24.15 -2.91
C LYS A 246 6.90 23.31 -3.77
N LEU A 247 6.73 22.04 -3.44
CA LEU A 247 5.81 21.15 -4.13
C LEU A 247 4.40 21.73 -4.21
N LEU A 248 3.83 22.12 -3.07
CA LEU A 248 2.46 22.66 -3.00
C LEU A 248 2.29 23.97 -3.76
N THR A 249 3.34 24.81 -3.83
CA THR A 249 3.25 26.12 -4.53
C THR A 249 3.53 26.03 -6.02
N GLU A 250 4.37 25.10 -6.46
CA GLU A 250 4.80 25.02 -7.87
C GLU A 250 3.97 24.04 -8.71
N ASN A 251 3.34 23.01 -8.09
CA ASN A 251 2.52 22.06 -8.80
C ASN A 251 1.02 22.44 -8.72
N PRO A 252 0.42 22.91 -9.83
CA PRO A 252 -0.95 23.41 -9.84
C PRO A 252 -2.00 22.35 -9.52
N LYS A 253 -1.69 21.07 -9.67
CA LYS A 253 -2.60 19.97 -9.36
C LYS A 253 -3.03 19.97 -7.89
N PHE A 254 -2.20 20.48 -6.97
CA PHE A 254 -2.57 20.59 -5.55
C PHE A 254 -3.64 21.65 -5.27
N SER A 255 -3.97 22.51 -6.23
CA SER A 255 -5.11 23.42 -6.09
C SER A 255 -6.47 22.74 -6.24
N GLU A 256 -6.53 21.52 -6.81
CA GLU A 256 -7.76 20.79 -7.15
C GLU A 256 -7.68 19.32 -6.73
N MET A 257 -7.23 19.06 -5.50
CA MET A 257 -7.14 17.71 -4.95
C MET A 257 -8.52 17.20 -4.52
N ASP A 258 -8.88 15.99 -4.91
CA ASP A 258 -10.11 15.36 -4.39
C ASP A 258 -10.01 15.12 -2.87
N ASN A 259 -11.16 15.24 -2.18
CA ASN A 259 -11.24 15.13 -0.73
C ASN A 259 -10.75 13.77 -0.20
N GLU A 260 -10.88 12.68 -0.96
CA GLU A 260 -10.40 11.37 -0.53
C GLU A 260 -8.88 11.31 -0.51
N SER A 261 -8.22 11.92 -1.52
CA SER A 261 -6.76 12.03 -1.59
C SER A 261 -6.23 12.89 -0.45
N VAL A 262 -6.87 14.02 -0.14
CA VAL A 262 -6.48 14.85 1.01
C VAL A 262 -6.71 14.11 2.33
N ALA A 263 -7.79 13.35 2.48
CA ALA A 263 -8.04 12.51 3.65
C ALA A 263 -7.01 11.37 3.79
N ALA A 264 -6.57 10.79 2.67
CA ALA A 264 -5.49 9.81 2.66
C ALA A 264 -4.16 10.43 3.11
N ILE A 265 -3.80 11.59 2.58
CA ILE A 265 -2.62 12.36 3.01
C ILE A 265 -2.68 12.64 4.52
N ASN A 266 -3.81 13.17 5.01
CA ASN A 266 -3.98 13.47 6.43
C ASN A 266 -3.68 12.26 7.32
N THR A 267 -4.18 11.09 6.93
CA THR A 267 -4.00 9.87 7.71
C THR A 267 -2.59 9.32 7.58
N LEU A 268 -2.02 9.29 6.36
CA LEU A 268 -0.74 8.64 6.09
C LEU A 268 0.45 9.41 6.67
N ILE A 269 0.46 10.73 6.53
CA ILE A 269 1.56 11.57 7.05
C ILE A 269 1.24 12.25 8.39
N GLY A 270 0.01 12.06 8.93
CA GLY A 270 -0.36 12.56 10.26
C GLY A 270 -0.57 14.07 10.32
N VAL A 271 -1.09 14.67 9.26
CA VAL A 271 -1.49 16.08 9.21
C VAL A 271 -3.01 16.23 9.30
N ASN A 272 -3.50 17.46 9.45
CA ASN A 272 -4.94 17.71 9.55
C ASN A 272 -5.35 18.86 8.62
N ILE A 273 -5.20 18.64 7.31
CA ILE A 273 -5.61 19.60 6.29
C ILE A 273 -7.15 19.62 6.23
N PRO A 274 -7.80 20.78 6.39
CA PRO A 274 -9.25 20.88 6.32
C PRO A 274 -9.78 20.46 4.95
N LEU A 275 -10.78 19.58 4.94
CA LEU A 275 -11.47 19.20 3.72
C LEU A 275 -12.52 20.24 3.34
N ASN A 276 -12.71 20.49 2.05
CA ASN A 276 -13.80 21.31 1.57
C ASN A 276 -15.15 20.61 1.81
N LYS A 277 -15.96 21.14 2.73
CA LYS A 277 -17.27 20.58 3.11
C LYS A 277 -18.37 20.87 2.08
N GLU A 278 -18.19 21.90 1.25
CA GLU A 278 -19.19 22.35 0.27
C GLU A 278 -18.94 21.79 -1.13
N GLY A 279 -17.79 21.11 -1.33
CA GLY A 279 -17.39 20.55 -2.62
C GLY A 279 -16.62 19.24 -2.46
N SER A 280 -16.36 18.58 -3.59
CA SER A 280 -15.56 17.35 -3.65
C SER A 280 -14.07 17.58 -3.77
N VAL A 281 -13.64 18.83 -3.92
CA VAL A 281 -12.26 19.24 -4.20
C VAL A 281 -11.76 20.22 -3.14
N THR A 282 -10.56 19.99 -2.66
CA THR A 282 -9.86 20.85 -1.69
C THR A 282 -8.65 21.50 -2.36
N ASN A 283 -8.53 22.82 -2.20
CA ASN A 283 -7.28 23.52 -2.53
C ASN A 283 -6.27 23.27 -1.42
N MET A 284 -5.40 22.31 -1.62
CA MET A 284 -4.45 21.87 -0.61
C MET A 284 -3.39 22.92 -0.31
N CYS A 285 -2.99 23.73 -1.29
CA CYS A 285 -2.05 24.83 -1.11
C CYS A 285 -2.58 25.86 -0.10
N LYS A 286 -3.83 26.33 -0.35
CA LYS A 286 -4.49 27.30 0.52
C LYS A 286 -4.76 26.70 1.90
N ALA A 287 -5.31 25.48 1.96
CA ALA A 287 -5.62 24.82 3.22
C ALA A 287 -4.37 24.59 4.10
N TRP A 288 -3.23 24.31 3.49
CA TRP A 288 -1.95 24.20 4.18
C TRP A 288 -1.46 25.54 4.75
N GLU A 289 -1.60 26.63 3.98
CA GLU A 289 -1.25 27.97 4.44
C GLU A 289 -2.18 28.43 5.57
N ASP A 290 -3.49 28.21 5.43
CA ASP A 290 -4.50 28.56 6.43
C ASP A 290 -4.23 27.79 7.76
N GLN A 291 -3.91 26.49 7.69
CA GLN A 291 -3.57 25.69 8.86
C GLN A 291 -2.31 26.18 9.58
N LYS A 292 -1.28 26.56 8.80
CA LYS A 292 -0.06 27.12 9.35
C LYS A 292 -0.30 28.45 10.06
N GLU A 293 -1.15 29.28 9.47
CA GLU A 293 -1.51 30.57 10.05
C GLU A 293 -2.34 30.39 11.33
N GLU A 294 -3.31 29.43 11.34
CA GLU A 294 -4.07 29.15 12.54
C GLU A 294 -3.18 28.60 13.67
N GLY A 295 -2.27 27.65 13.38
CA GLY A 295 -1.31 27.17 14.37
C GLY A 295 -0.41 28.28 14.94
N ARG A 296 -0.05 29.27 14.09
CA ARG A 296 0.65 30.48 14.54
C ARG A 296 -0.19 31.32 15.47
N ARG A 297 -1.46 31.53 15.13
CA ARG A 297 -2.42 32.28 15.97
C ARG A 297 -2.67 31.57 17.31
N GLU A 298 -2.82 30.24 17.31
CA GLU A 298 -2.96 29.47 18.55
C GLU A 298 -1.74 29.58 19.45
N LEU A 299 -0.53 29.51 18.89
CA LEU A 299 0.71 29.71 19.65
C LEU A 299 0.76 31.10 20.29
N ILE A 300 0.42 32.16 19.53
CA ILE A 300 0.36 33.53 20.05
C ILE A 300 -0.67 33.66 21.16
N ARG A 301 -1.88 33.12 20.99
CA ARG A 301 -2.93 33.09 22.04
C ARG A 301 -2.43 32.38 23.30
N SER A 302 -1.74 31.24 23.14
CA SER A 302 -1.16 30.50 24.28
C SER A 302 -0.08 31.32 25.00
N MET A 303 0.78 32.03 24.29
CA MET A 303 1.79 32.92 24.88
C MET A 303 1.17 34.10 25.62
N LEU A 304 0.14 34.72 25.04
CA LEU A 304 -0.63 35.78 25.71
C LEU A 304 -1.30 35.28 27.00
N SER A 305 -1.93 34.11 26.95
CA SER A 305 -2.58 33.47 28.12
C SER A 305 -1.57 33.12 29.23
N SER A 306 -0.31 32.86 28.84
CA SER A 306 0.77 32.60 29.82
C SER A 306 1.41 33.89 30.38
N GLY A 307 0.84 35.07 30.08
CA GLY A 307 1.25 36.36 30.63
C GLY A 307 2.39 37.06 29.88
N LYS A 308 2.71 36.61 28.63
CA LYS A 308 3.65 37.32 27.78
C LYS A 308 3.04 38.58 27.22
N THR A 309 3.83 39.68 27.13
CA THR A 309 3.36 40.92 26.53
C THR A 309 3.41 40.86 25.00
N PRO A 310 2.57 41.68 24.29
CA PRO A 310 2.63 41.78 22.83
C PRO A 310 4.03 42.14 22.30
N GLU A 311 4.79 42.96 23.01
CA GLU A 311 6.15 43.36 22.65
C GLU A 311 7.10 42.16 22.73
N GLU A 312 7.02 41.35 23.81
CA GLU A 312 7.84 40.14 23.95
C GLU A 312 7.53 39.13 22.84
N ILE A 313 6.23 38.96 22.49
CA ILE A 313 5.80 38.03 21.44
C ILE A 313 6.23 38.53 20.07
N SER A 314 6.08 39.81 19.78
CA SER A 314 6.55 40.45 18.54
C SER A 314 8.05 40.20 18.32
N ALA A 315 8.86 40.42 19.34
CA ALA A 315 10.30 40.19 19.29
C ALA A 315 10.65 38.69 19.09
N PHE A 316 9.94 37.77 19.76
CA PHE A 316 10.19 36.35 19.70
C PHE A 316 9.73 35.71 18.38
N ALA A 317 8.52 36.06 17.93
CA ALA A 317 7.88 35.48 16.76
C ALA A 317 8.26 36.19 15.43
N ASN A 318 9.06 37.23 15.49
CA ASN A 318 9.43 38.08 14.34
C ASN A 318 8.20 38.61 13.58
N LEU A 319 7.21 39.11 14.34
CA LEU A 319 5.96 39.67 13.88
C LEU A 319 5.93 41.20 14.10
N SER A 320 5.10 41.88 13.35
CA SER A 320 4.81 43.29 13.68
C SER A 320 4.01 43.37 15.00
N LEU A 321 4.26 44.41 15.76
CA LEU A 321 3.52 44.63 17.02
C LEU A 321 2.03 44.79 16.76
N GLU A 322 1.64 45.37 15.60
CA GLU A 322 0.27 45.55 15.17
C GLU A 322 -0.46 44.23 14.97
N GLU A 323 0.18 43.22 14.35
CA GLU A 323 -0.38 41.89 14.15
C GLU A 323 -0.63 41.19 15.49
N VAL A 324 0.29 41.28 16.45
CA VAL A 324 0.14 40.69 17.77
C VAL A 324 -0.93 41.41 18.59
N GLN A 325 -1.01 42.73 18.50
CA GLN A 325 -2.03 43.53 19.18
C GLN A 325 -3.45 43.26 18.62
N ALA A 326 -3.59 43.05 17.33
CA ALA A 326 -4.87 42.65 16.72
C ALA A 326 -5.38 41.32 17.30
N LEU A 327 -4.52 40.33 17.40
CA LEU A 327 -4.84 39.02 18.01
C LEU A 327 -5.13 39.13 19.52
N TYR A 328 -4.49 40.03 20.25
CA TYR A 328 -4.73 40.29 21.64
C TYR A 328 -6.13 40.87 21.85
N MET A 329 -6.57 41.83 21.01
CA MET A 329 -7.91 42.39 21.05
C MET A 329 -9.02 41.35 20.76
N GLU A 330 -8.84 40.53 19.72
CA GLU A 330 -9.73 39.39 19.40
C GLU A 330 -9.91 38.43 20.59
N ASN A 331 -8.81 38.13 21.30
CA ASN A 331 -8.84 37.21 22.45
C ASN A 331 -9.56 37.80 23.68
N THR A 332 -9.50 39.12 23.89
CA THR A 332 -10.19 39.82 24.99
C THR A 332 -11.68 39.96 24.73
N GLU A 333 -12.11 40.07 23.47
CA GLU A 333 -13.53 40.09 23.08
C GLU A 333 -14.22 38.73 23.22
N GLN A 334 -13.52 37.62 23.03
CA GLN A 334 -14.04 36.26 23.20
C GLN A 334 -14.08 35.77 24.67
N SER A 335 -13.44 36.49 25.57
CA SER A 335 -13.37 36.16 27.00
C SER A 335 -14.39 36.94 27.85
N ASN A 336 -15.16 37.85 27.26
CA ASN A 336 -16.28 38.59 27.82
C ASN A 336 -17.61 38.10 27.23
#